data_0b49e3cc3ad818023652c8745fb31bb2
#
_entry.id   0b49e3cc3ad818023652c8745fb31bb2
#
_cell.length_a   1.000
_cell.length_b   1.000
_cell.length_c   1.000
_cell.angle_alpha   90.00
_cell.angle_beta   90.00
_cell.angle_gamma   90.00
#
_symmetry.space_group_name_H-M   'P 1'
#
loop_
_entity.id
_entity.type
_entity.pdbx_description
1 polymer ?
#
loop_
_entity_poly.entity_id
_entity_poly.type
_entity_poly.pdbx_seq_one_letter_code
_entity_poly.pdbx_strand_id
1 'polypeptide(L)'
;LFDLVQQREEPIPFFAEMGSVNPVFILENKVKKDSTLPTALASSITLGTGQFCTKPGLIVICDSDPETEFAIHLGEAMDSLELEPMVHSKINKKYKQELNRLKNLKGKIHTHLCSNSVAALGLVSAKYFIETPNLSEEVFGPYSLIVHCQNMDEMLKVASCLSGQLTATLLSTPEDEQALRVLKPIIQSKAGRILFDGVPTGVAVNQAMQHGGPFPASTDSRFTSVGSDAIYRWLRPLSFQDCPNALLPEALQNENPFELQRRVNGVMTNTRL
;
A
#
# COMPACT_ATOMS: atom_id res chain seq x y z
N LEU A 1 -15.56 -12.41 -8.61
CA LEU A 1 -15.05 -13.69 -8.08
C LEU A 1 -15.42 -13.87 -6.61
N PHE A 2 -15.25 -12.87 -5.76
CA PHE A 2 -15.63 -12.94 -4.34
C PHE A 2 -17.10 -13.39 -4.18
N ASP A 3 -18.04 -12.72 -4.85
CA ASP A 3 -19.46 -13.06 -4.79
C ASP A 3 -19.74 -14.49 -5.29
N LEU A 4 -19.05 -14.92 -6.35
CA LEU A 4 -19.18 -16.27 -6.88
C LEU A 4 -18.70 -17.34 -5.90
N VAL A 5 -17.63 -17.05 -5.16
CA VAL A 5 -17.13 -17.98 -4.13
C VAL A 5 -18.11 -18.11 -2.97
N GLN A 6 -18.76 -17.00 -2.58
CA GLN A 6 -19.76 -17.00 -1.50
C GLN A 6 -21.07 -17.75 -1.87
N GLN A 7 -21.34 -17.91 -3.17
CA GLN A 7 -22.53 -18.62 -3.67
C GLN A 7 -22.33 -20.14 -3.80
N ARG A 8 -21.14 -20.66 -3.45
CA ARG A 8 -20.88 -22.10 -3.49
C ARG A 8 -21.74 -22.84 -2.45
N GLU A 9 -22.18 -24.05 -2.79
CA GLU A 9 -22.87 -24.94 -1.86
C GLU A 9 -22.02 -25.24 -0.61
N GLU A 10 -20.71 -25.47 -0.83
CA GLU A 10 -19.71 -25.57 0.23
C GLU A 10 -18.84 -24.31 0.20
N PRO A 11 -18.97 -23.40 1.20
CA PRO A 11 -18.14 -22.19 1.27
C PRO A 11 -16.65 -22.51 1.43
N ILE A 12 -15.82 -21.77 0.75
CA ILE A 12 -14.36 -21.85 0.90
C ILE A 12 -13.79 -20.47 1.21
N PRO A 13 -12.64 -20.38 1.93
CA PRO A 13 -11.92 -19.14 2.08
C PRO A 13 -11.48 -18.58 0.72
N PHE A 14 -11.56 -17.27 0.55
CA PHE A 14 -11.15 -16.59 -0.66
C PHE A 14 -10.20 -15.44 -0.32
N PHE A 15 -8.94 -15.60 -0.70
CA PHE A 15 -7.90 -14.62 -0.45
C PHE A 15 -7.52 -13.93 -1.77
N ALA A 16 -7.92 -12.67 -1.90
CA ALA A 16 -7.54 -11.83 -3.02
C ALA A 16 -6.83 -10.58 -2.52
N GLU A 17 -5.75 -10.22 -3.21
CA GLU A 17 -5.14 -8.91 -3.17
C GLU A 17 -5.65 -8.15 -4.38
N MET A 18 -6.12 -6.91 -4.15
CA MET A 18 -6.79 -6.10 -5.16
C MET A 18 -6.05 -4.77 -5.34
N GLY A 19 -6.71 -3.75 -5.89
CA GLY A 19 -6.08 -2.47 -6.16
C GLY A 19 -5.68 -1.68 -4.91
N SER A 20 -4.58 -0.94 -5.02
CA SER A 20 -4.11 0.00 -4.01
C SER A 20 -3.38 1.16 -4.67
N VAL A 21 -3.64 2.39 -4.22
CA VAL A 21 -2.90 3.57 -4.68
C VAL A 21 -1.67 3.85 -3.82
N ASN A 22 -1.50 3.13 -2.72
CA ASN A 22 -0.33 3.23 -1.84
C ASN A 22 0.05 4.67 -1.51
N PRO A 23 -0.80 5.42 -0.81
CA PRO A 23 -0.63 6.85 -0.64
C PRO A 23 0.65 7.19 0.12
N VAL A 24 1.35 8.20 -0.35
CA VAL A 24 2.52 8.80 0.28
C VAL A 24 2.13 10.19 0.78
N PHE A 25 2.12 10.39 2.07
CA PHE A 25 1.86 11.67 2.72
C PHE A 25 3.18 12.36 3.03
N ILE A 26 3.39 13.55 2.48
CA ILE A 26 4.60 14.33 2.68
C ILE A 26 4.24 15.58 3.45
N LEU A 27 4.76 15.69 4.67
CA LEU A 27 4.50 16.83 5.53
C LEU A 27 5.36 18.03 5.13
N GLU A 28 4.90 19.23 5.49
CA GLU A 28 5.42 20.49 5.00
C GLU A 28 6.93 20.66 5.20
N ASN A 29 7.44 20.35 6.41
CA ASN A 29 8.86 20.48 6.69
C ASN A 29 9.71 19.50 5.87
N LYS A 30 9.18 18.31 5.58
CA LYS A 30 9.87 17.30 4.77
C LYS A 30 9.98 17.74 3.32
N VAL A 31 8.92 18.28 2.73
CA VAL A 31 8.96 18.86 1.37
C VAL A 31 10.07 19.91 1.25
N LYS A 32 10.15 20.82 2.24
CA LYS A 32 11.10 21.95 2.23
C LYS A 32 12.57 21.53 2.46
N LYS A 33 12.80 20.47 3.25
CA LYS A 33 14.16 20.12 3.73
C LYS A 33 14.83 19.00 2.94
N ASP A 34 14.08 18.19 2.22
CA ASP A 34 14.62 16.99 1.55
C ASP A 34 14.52 17.09 0.02
N SER A 35 15.54 17.66 -0.58
CA SER A 35 15.65 17.79 -2.03
C SER A 35 15.84 16.46 -2.77
N THR A 36 16.06 15.35 -2.07
CA THR A 36 16.25 14.01 -2.68
C THR A 36 14.95 13.26 -2.90
N LEU A 37 13.86 13.71 -2.25
CA LEU A 37 12.54 13.05 -2.33
C LEU A 37 12.02 12.88 -3.76
N PRO A 38 12.07 13.89 -4.64
CA PRO A 38 11.58 13.73 -6.01
C PRO A 38 12.25 12.57 -6.74
N THR A 39 13.58 12.47 -6.65
CA THR A 39 14.36 11.37 -7.27
C THR A 39 14.02 10.00 -6.68
N ALA A 40 13.91 9.91 -5.36
CA ALA A 40 13.57 8.65 -4.68
C ALA A 40 12.15 8.18 -5.06
N LEU A 41 11.19 9.10 -5.11
CA LEU A 41 9.82 8.79 -5.50
C LEU A 41 9.71 8.47 -7.00
N ALA A 42 10.41 9.21 -7.87
CA ALA A 42 10.48 8.90 -9.30
C ALA A 42 10.93 7.46 -9.53
N SER A 43 12.03 7.04 -8.89
CA SER A 43 12.54 5.68 -8.96
C SER A 43 11.52 4.64 -8.48
N SER A 44 10.80 4.94 -7.40
CA SER A 44 9.77 4.06 -6.83
C SER A 44 8.52 3.96 -7.72
N ILE A 45 8.06 5.08 -8.30
CA ILE A 45 6.90 5.13 -9.19
C ILE A 45 7.17 4.38 -10.50
N THR A 46 8.38 4.48 -11.01
CA THR A 46 8.75 3.95 -12.33
C THR A 46 9.35 2.56 -12.29
N LEU A 47 9.69 2.04 -11.10
CA LEU A 47 10.26 0.70 -10.95
C LEU A 47 9.42 -0.36 -11.67
N GLY A 48 10.06 -1.17 -12.55
CA GLY A 48 9.35 -2.14 -13.37
C GLY A 48 8.25 -1.53 -14.24
N THR A 49 8.44 -0.28 -14.69
CA THR A 49 7.46 0.49 -15.45
C THR A 49 6.15 0.68 -14.65
N GLY A 50 6.27 0.87 -13.33
CA GLY A 50 5.17 1.08 -12.41
C GLY A 50 4.26 -0.13 -12.19
N GLN A 51 4.74 -1.34 -12.50
CA GLN A 51 3.97 -2.58 -12.40
C GLN A 51 4.23 -3.32 -11.08
N PHE A 52 4.21 -2.58 -9.97
CA PHE A 52 4.31 -3.14 -8.62
C PHE A 52 3.03 -2.90 -7.81
N CYS A 53 2.64 -3.89 -7.02
CA CYS A 53 1.48 -3.82 -6.13
C CYS A 53 1.55 -2.67 -5.11
N THR A 54 2.75 -2.28 -4.71
CA THR A 54 2.99 -1.17 -3.77
C THR A 54 3.58 0.08 -4.42
N LYS A 55 3.43 0.23 -5.75
CA LYS A 55 3.83 1.47 -6.45
C LYS A 55 3.09 2.68 -5.87
N PRO A 56 3.79 3.80 -5.51
CA PRO A 56 3.13 5.03 -5.07
C PRO A 56 2.27 5.62 -6.20
N GLY A 57 0.96 5.42 -6.13
CA GLY A 57 0.00 5.94 -7.11
C GLY A 57 -0.65 7.24 -6.70
N LEU A 58 -0.51 7.61 -5.43
CA LEU A 58 -1.04 8.84 -4.84
C LEU A 58 0.01 9.49 -3.95
N ILE A 59 0.27 10.77 -4.14
CA ILE A 59 1.14 11.58 -3.29
C ILE A 59 0.28 12.71 -2.73
N VAL A 60 0.21 12.84 -1.41
CA VAL A 60 -0.53 13.90 -0.73
C VAL A 60 0.48 14.82 -0.08
N ILE A 61 0.56 16.04 -0.55
CA ILE A 61 1.51 17.04 -0.03
C ILE A 61 0.79 18.18 0.67
N CYS A 62 1.37 18.68 1.76
CA CYS A 62 0.97 19.92 2.40
C CYS A 62 2.04 20.97 2.08
N ASP A 63 1.69 21.95 1.22
CA ASP A 63 2.58 23.01 0.82
C ASP A 63 1.78 24.29 0.61
N SER A 64 2.39 25.43 0.90
CA SER A 64 1.80 26.75 0.69
C SER A 64 1.78 27.17 -0.79
N ASP A 65 2.62 26.56 -1.64
CA ASP A 65 2.68 26.83 -3.08
C ASP A 65 1.88 25.79 -3.88
N PRO A 66 0.78 26.17 -4.55
CA PRO A 66 -0.03 25.25 -5.34
C PRO A 66 0.63 24.74 -6.64
N GLU A 67 1.66 25.43 -7.15
CA GLU A 67 2.44 25.03 -8.34
C GLU A 67 3.73 24.30 -7.99
N THR A 68 3.79 23.73 -6.87
CA THR A 68 4.92 23.21 -6.08
C THR A 68 6.16 22.85 -6.93
N GLU A 69 7.32 23.46 -6.60
CA GLU A 69 8.62 23.03 -7.15
C GLU A 69 8.82 21.51 -7.06
N PHE A 70 8.24 20.90 -6.02
CA PHE A 70 8.24 19.45 -5.84
C PHE A 70 7.62 18.70 -7.04
N ALA A 71 6.47 19.13 -7.56
CA ALA A 71 5.83 18.50 -8.71
C ALA A 71 6.67 18.62 -9.98
N ILE A 72 7.31 19.77 -10.17
CA ILE A 72 8.22 20.01 -11.30
C ILE A 72 9.43 19.07 -11.21
N HIS A 73 10.12 19.06 -10.07
CA HIS A 73 11.31 18.23 -9.86
C HIS A 73 10.98 16.72 -9.94
N LEU A 74 9.81 16.29 -9.45
CA LEU A 74 9.37 14.91 -9.58
C LEU A 74 9.13 14.55 -11.07
N GLY A 75 8.49 15.43 -11.84
CA GLY A 75 8.28 15.23 -13.26
C GLY A 75 9.60 15.13 -14.04
N GLU A 76 10.54 16.03 -13.79
CA GLU A 76 11.90 16.02 -14.39
C GLU A 76 12.66 14.73 -14.03
N ALA A 77 12.60 14.32 -12.76
CA ALA A 77 13.23 13.09 -12.30
C ALA A 77 12.62 11.85 -12.99
N MET A 78 11.30 11.81 -13.16
CA MET A 78 10.63 10.71 -13.89
C MET A 78 11.00 10.73 -15.39
N ASP A 79 11.15 11.90 -16.00
CA ASP A 79 11.51 12.05 -17.42
C ASP A 79 12.95 11.61 -17.72
N SER A 80 13.83 11.70 -16.72
CA SER A 80 15.23 11.30 -16.85
C SER A 80 15.44 9.79 -16.84
N LEU A 81 14.42 9.00 -16.52
CA LEU A 81 14.51 7.54 -16.38
C LEU A 81 14.08 6.83 -17.67
N GLU A 82 14.92 5.93 -18.14
CA GLU A 82 14.58 5.01 -19.23
C GLU A 82 13.67 3.89 -18.69
N LEU A 83 12.51 3.71 -19.32
CA LEU A 83 11.53 2.72 -18.93
C LEU A 83 11.44 1.58 -19.92
N GLU A 84 11.48 0.36 -19.41
CA GLU A 84 11.24 -0.83 -20.18
C GLU A 84 9.78 -0.93 -20.65
N PRO A 85 9.47 -1.67 -21.72
CA PRO A 85 8.11 -1.94 -22.12
C PRO A 85 7.30 -2.64 -21.01
N MET A 86 6.02 -2.32 -20.90
CA MET A 86 5.12 -3.06 -20.00
C MET A 86 5.07 -4.54 -20.37
N VAL A 87 5.00 -5.40 -19.36
CA VAL A 87 5.09 -6.87 -19.49
C VAL A 87 4.03 -7.47 -20.41
N HIS A 88 2.88 -6.80 -20.58
CA HIS A 88 1.78 -7.30 -21.41
C HIS A 88 1.02 -6.19 -22.13
N SER A 89 0.69 -6.41 -23.41
CA SER A 89 -0.03 -5.43 -24.25
C SER A 89 -1.39 -4.98 -23.70
N LYS A 90 -2.12 -5.87 -23.00
CA LYS A 90 -3.40 -5.53 -22.34
C LYS A 90 -3.20 -4.54 -21.19
N ILE A 91 -2.12 -4.66 -20.42
CA ILE A 91 -1.78 -3.72 -19.34
C ILE A 91 -1.49 -2.35 -19.96
N ASN A 92 -0.64 -2.31 -20.99
CA ASN A 92 -0.33 -1.07 -21.72
C ASN A 92 -1.60 -0.40 -22.29
N LYS A 93 -2.49 -1.19 -22.90
CA LYS A 93 -3.75 -0.67 -23.43
C LYS A 93 -4.62 -0.07 -22.31
N LYS A 94 -4.78 -0.76 -21.19
CA LYS A 94 -5.57 -0.27 -20.04
C LYS A 94 -4.94 1.00 -19.46
N TYR A 95 -3.63 1.01 -19.27
CA TYR A 95 -2.91 2.20 -18.81
C TYR A 95 -3.15 3.42 -19.69
N LYS A 96 -3.02 3.27 -21.01
CA LYS A 96 -3.30 4.36 -21.97
C LYS A 96 -4.76 4.83 -21.93
N GLN A 97 -5.70 3.92 -21.73
CA GLN A 97 -7.12 4.27 -21.56
C GLN A 97 -7.35 5.11 -20.32
N GLU A 98 -6.74 4.73 -19.18
CA GLU A 98 -6.85 5.50 -17.93
C GLU A 98 -6.21 6.88 -18.06
N LEU A 99 -5.01 6.99 -18.66
CA LEU A 99 -4.40 8.30 -18.91
C LEU A 99 -5.28 9.19 -19.79
N ASN A 100 -5.93 8.63 -20.82
CA ASN A 100 -6.85 9.39 -21.65
C ASN A 100 -8.11 9.83 -20.88
N ARG A 101 -8.63 8.98 -19.99
CA ARG A 101 -9.72 9.34 -19.07
C ARG A 101 -9.35 10.55 -18.21
N LEU A 102 -8.16 10.51 -17.59
CA LEU A 102 -7.65 11.60 -16.74
C LEU A 102 -7.44 12.89 -17.52
N LYS A 103 -6.86 12.82 -18.73
CA LYS A 103 -6.70 13.99 -19.62
C LYS A 103 -8.02 14.68 -19.99
N ASN A 104 -9.09 13.91 -20.10
CA ASN A 104 -10.42 14.44 -20.45
C ASN A 104 -11.10 15.18 -19.28
N LEU A 105 -10.55 15.10 -18.07
CA LEU A 105 -10.96 15.91 -16.91
C LEU A 105 -10.39 17.35 -17.01
N LYS A 106 -10.48 17.95 -18.20
CA LYS A 106 -9.87 19.23 -18.62
C LYS A 106 -10.05 20.35 -17.60
N GLY A 107 -8.95 21.10 -17.37
CA GLY A 107 -8.91 22.32 -16.55
C GLY A 107 -8.94 22.10 -15.04
N LYS A 108 -8.93 20.84 -14.60
CA LYS A 108 -8.97 20.45 -13.16
C LYS A 108 -7.81 19.55 -12.75
N ILE A 109 -7.14 18.92 -13.71
CA ILE A 109 -5.91 18.17 -13.51
C ILE A 109 -4.83 18.82 -14.36
N HIS A 110 -3.78 19.32 -13.69
CA HIS A 110 -2.56 19.69 -14.38
C HIS A 110 -1.78 18.40 -14.63
N THR A 111 -1.89 17.85 -15.85
CA THR A 111 -1.17 16.63 -16.22
C THR A 111 0.14 17.04 -16.86
N HIS A 112 1.25 16.92 -16.15
CA HIS A 112 2.55 16.86 -16.73
C HIS A 112 2.73 15.46 -17.33
N LEU A 113 2.58 15.38 -18.64
CA LEU A 113 3.14 14.23 -19.34
C LEU A 113 4.64 14.45 -19.37
N CYS A 114 5.37 13.50 -18.84
CA CYS A 114 6.79 13.44 -19.04
C CYS A 114 7.04 13.44 -20.56
N SER A 115 7.88 14.33 -21.05
CA SER A 115 7.94 14.68 -22.47
C SER A 115 8.50 13.56 -23.35
N ASN A 116 9.30 12.65 -22.77
CA ASN A 116 10.03 11.59 -23.48
C ASN A 116 9.71 10.17 -22.96
N SER A 117 8.85 10.00 -21.96
CA SER A 117 8.61 8.71 -21.35
C SER A 117 7.12 8.31 -21.36
N VAL A 118 6.89 7.01 -21.10
CA VAL A 118 5.54 6.48 -20.86
C VAL A 118 4.99 6.92 -19.50
N ALA A 119 5.86 7.47 -18.64
CA ALA A 119 5.51 7.95 -17.32
C ALA A 119 4.59 9.18 -17.40
N ALA A 120 3.74 9.35 -16.38
CA ALA A 120 2.84 10.49 -16.29
C ALA A 120 2.62 10.90 -14.84
N LEU A 121 2.45 12.20 -14.62
CA LEU A 121 2.18 12.79 -13.32
C LEU A 121 0.95 13.70 -13.42
N GLY A 122 0.01 13.55 -12.48
CA GLY A 122 -1.14 14.45 -12.35
C GLY A 122 -1.01 15.32 -11.09
N LEU A 123 -1.57 16.52 -11.12
CA LEU A 123 -1.66 17.43 -9.96
C LEU A 123 -3.08 17.94 -9.82
N VAL A 124 -3.65 17.83 -8.63
CA VAL A 124 -4.99 18.32 -8.29
C VAL A 124 -5.03 18.95 -6.90
N SER A 125 -6.01 19.83 -6.65
CA SER A 125 -6.28 20.31 -5.30
C SER A 125 -6.97 19.24 -4.45
N ALA A 126 -6.78 19.29 -3.13
CA ALA A 126 -7.46 18.43 -2.17
C ALA A 126 -9.00 18.48 -2.33
N LYS A 127 -9.55 19.69 -2.51
CA LYS A 127 -10.98 19.88 -2.72
C LYS A 127 -11.48 19.06 -3.92
N TYR A 128 -10.81 19.19 -5.07
CA TYR A 128 -11.23 18.49 -6.29
C TYR A 128 -11.07 16.97 -6.17
N PHE A 129 -10.01 16.51 -5.50
CA PHE A 129 -9.81 15.08 -5.21
C PHE A 129 -10.97 14.51 -4.38
N ILE A 130 -11.36 15.19 -3.30
CA ILE A 130 -12.45 14.76 -2.41
C ILE A 130 -13.80 14.74 -3.15
N GLU A 131 -14.06 15.72 -4.02
CA GLU A 131 -15.29 15.82 -4.81
C GLU A 131 -15.34 14.82 -5.99
N THR A 132 -14.21 14.15 -6.29
CA THR A 132 -14.09 13.25 -7.47
C THR A 132 -13.54 11.87 -7.04
N PRO A 133 -14.38 10.99 -6.44
CA PRO A 133 -13.94 9.71 -5.88
C PRO A 133 -13.13 8.82 -6.82
N ASN A 134 -13.41 8.85 -8.13
CA ASN A 134 -12.70 8.05 -9.13
C ASN A 134 -11.22 8.45 -9.31
N LEU A 135 -10.76 9.54 -8.70
CA LEU A 135 -9.34 9.90 -8.66
C LEU A 135 -8.53 9.05 -7.67
N SER A 136 -9.22 8.39 -6.73
CA SER A 136 -8.61 7.43 -5.81
C SER A 136 -8.48 6.00 -6.38
N GLU A 137 -8.91 5.76 -7.63
CA GLU A 137 -8.76 4.48 -8.31
C GLU A 137 -7.32 4.28 -8.79
N GLU A 138 -6.86 3.03 -8.71
CA GLU A 138 -5.52 2.68 -9.15
C GLU A 138 -5.36 2.81 -10.67
N VAL A 139 -4.30 3.50 -11.10
CA VAL A 139 -3.79 3.49 -12.46
C VAL A 139 -2.52 2.66 -12.50
N PHE A 140 -2.64 1.41 -12.99
CA PHE A 140 -1.54 0.45 -13.00
C PHE A 140 -0.55 0.74 -14.12
N GLY A 141 0.61 1.27 -13.72
CA GLY A 141 1.67 1.75 -14.61
C GLY A 141 2.45 2.91 -13.99
N PRO A 142 3.39 3.53 -14.71
CA PRO A 142 4.27 4.58 -14.19
C PRO A 142 3.55 5.94 -14.11
N TYR A 143 2.48 5.97 -13.33
CA TYR A 143 1.64 7.15 -13.06
C TYR A 143 1.54 7.38 -11.56
N SER A 144 1.55 8.65 -11.16
CA SER A 144 1.17 9.08 -9.82
C SER A 144 0.31 10.34 -9.89
N LEU A 145 -0.60 10.48 -8.93
CA LEU A 145 -1.41 11.69 -8.74
C LEU A 145 -0.89 12.44 -7.51
N ILE A 146 -0.53 13.70 -7.66
CA ILE A 146 -0.25 14.61 -6.55
C ILE A 146 -1.55 15.28 -6.14
N VAL A 147 -1.89 15.19 -4.87
CA VAL A 147 -2.97 15.94 -4.23
C VAL A 147 -2.35 17.04 -3.38
N HIS A 148 -2.53 18.27 -3.79
CA HIS A 148 -2.06 19.44 -3.07
C HIS A 148 -3.04 19.86 -1.99
N CYS A 149 -2.59 19.91 -0.74
CA CYS A 149 -3.32 20.37 0.42
C CYS A 149 -2.74 21.71 0.88
N GLN A 150 -3.59 22.70 1.09
CA GLN A 150 -3.17 24.03 1.58
C GLN A 150 -2.79 24.00 3.07
N ASN A 151 -3.30 23.01 3.80
CA ASN A 151 -3.09 22.88 5.24
C ASN A 151 -3.33 21.42 5.69
N MET A 152 -3.03 21.20 6.96
CA MET A 152 -3.18 19.88 7.58
C MET A 152 -4.64 19.39 7.61
N ASP A 153 -5.62 20.28 7.76
CA ASP A 153 -7.05 19.88 7.79
C ASP A 153 -7.50 19.29 6.44
N GLU A 154 -7.01 19.83 5.34
CA GLU A 154 -7.26 19.25 4.00
C GLU A 154 -6.59 17.89 3.86
N MET A 155 -5.34 17.74 4.32
CA MET A 155 -4.63 16.45 4.30
C MET A 155 -5.38 15.38 5.12
N LEU A 156 -5.91 15.72 6.28
CA LEU A 156 -6.72 14.81 7.11
C LEU A 156 -8.02 14.41 6.41
N LYS A 157 -8.67 15.33 5.70
CA LYS A 157 -9.88 15.03 4.90
C LYS A 157 -9.54 14.09 3.75
N VAL A 158 -8.46 14.34 3.01
CA VAL A 158 -7.96 13.46 1.94
C VAL A 158 -7.67 12.07 2.50
N ALA A 159 -6.94 11.97 3.61
CA ALA A 159 -6.64 10.70 4.26
C ALA A 159 -7.92 9.94 4.68
N SER A 160 -8.90 10.67 5.20
CA SER A 160 -10.16 10.09 5.69
C SER A 160 -11.04 9.52 4.57
N CYS A 161 -11.02 10.13 3.37
CA CYS A 161 -11.84 9.67 2.25
C CYS A 161 -11.25 8.47 1.51
N LEU A 162 -9.98 8.09 1.77
CA LEU A 162 -9.38 6.90 1.16
C LEU A 162 -10.04 5.63 1.65
N SER A 163 -10.18 4.66 0.77
CA SER A 163 -10.53 3.28 1.09
C SER A 163 -9.33 2.51 1.64
N GLY A 164 -9.46 1.20 1.89
CA GLY A 164 -8.36 0.35 2.33
C GLY A 164 -7.22 0.27 1.32
N GLN A 165 -5.97 0.24 1.81
CA GLN A 165 -4.73 0.27 1.04
C GLN A 165 -3.79 -0.85 1.49
N LEU A 166 -2.90 -1.30 0.60
CA LEU A 166 -1.81 -2.22 0.98
C LEU A 166 -0.79 -1.50 1.85
N THR A 167 -0.35 -0.32 1.40
CA THR A 167 0.62 0.49 2.14
C THR A 167 0.17 1.94 2.23
N ALA A 168 0.68 2.63 3.24
CA ALA A 168 0.73 4.07 3.31
C ALA A 168 2.09 4.51 3.84
N THR A 169 2.64 5.58 3.28
CA THR A 169 3.94 6.11 3.68
C THR A 169 3.76 7.50 4.28
N LEU A 170 4.41 7.75 5.40
CA LEU A 170 4.43 9.03 6.10
C LEU A 170 5.85 9.58 6.04
N LEU A 171 6.07 10.63 5.27
CA LEU A 171 7.36 11.32 5.13
C LEU A 171 7.32 12.61 5.93
N SER A 172 8.18 12.72 6.92
CA SER A 172 8.15 13.77 7.92
C SER A 172 9.54 14.12 8.44
N THR A 173 9.63 15.20 9.18
CA THR A 173 10.79 15.56 9.99
C THR A 173 10.42 15.54 11.48
N PRO A 174 11.37 15.63 12.41
CA PRO A 174 11.04 15.71 13.84
C PRO A 174 10.09 16.87 14.19
N GLU A 175 10.15 17.95 13.44
CA GLU A 175 9.30 19.14 13.65
C GLU A 175 7.83 18.87 13.27
N ASP A 176 7.56 17.83 12.49
CA ASP A 176 6.22 17.43 12.06
C ASP A 176 5.51 16.49 13.05
N GLU A 177 6.10 16.20 14.21
CA GLU A 177 5.58 15.20 15.18
C GLU A 177 4.11 15.43 15.53
N GLN A 178 3.71 16.69 15.76
CA GLN A 178 2.31 17.01 16.11
C GLN A 178 1.35 16.67 14.96
N ALA A 179 1.74 16.94 13.73
CA ALA A 179 0.95 16.61 12.54
C ALA A 179 0.83 15.07 12.37
N LEU A 180 1.93 14.35 12.62
CA LEU A 180 1.92 12.88 12.60
C LEU A 180 0.98 12.29 13.66
N ARG A 181 0.92 12.87 14.85
CA ARG A 181 0.04 12.38 15.95
C ARG A 181 -1.43 12.37 15.56
N VAL A 182 -1.87 13.32 14.73
CA VAL A 182 -3.26 13.39 14.27
C VAL A 182 -3.51 12.62 12.97
N LEU A 183 -2.52 12.53 12.07
CA LEU A 183 -2.64 11.81 10.81
C LEU A 183 -2.54 10.28 10.98
N LYS A 184 -1.59 9.82 11.79
CA LYS A 184 -1.29 8.38 11.97
C LYS A 184 -2.52 7.54 12.35
N PRO A 185 -3.40 7.93 13.30
CA PRO A 185 -4.58 7.13 13.65
C PRO A 185 -5.54 6.91 12.46
N ILE A 186 -5.70 7.90 11.58
CA ILE A 186 -6.50 7.77 10.37
C ILE A 186 -5.86 6.73 9.44
N ILE A 187 -4.56 6.86 9.20
CA ILE A 187 -3.82 5.95 8.31
C ILE A 187 -3.80 4.51 8.84
N GLN A 188 -3.71 4.32 10.16
CA GLN A 188 -3.78 2.98 10.79
C GLN A 188 -5.08 2.24 10.46
N SER A 189 -6.18 2.94 10.23
CA SER A 189 -7.44 2.32 9.83
C SER A 189 -7.53 2.02 8.33
N LYS A 190 -6.58 2.51 7.54
CA LYS A 190 -6.62 2.46 6.07
C LYS A 190 -5.59 1.54 5.45
N ALA A 191 -4.46 1.28 6.09
CA ALA A 191 -3.36 0.56 5.46
C ALA A 191 -2.94 -0.68 6.25
N GLY A 192 -2.53 -1.73 5.51
CA GLY A 192 -1.97 -2.94 6.12
C GLY A 192 -0.53 -2.77 6.57
N ARG A 193 0.26 -1.94 5.87
CA ARG A 193 1.64 -1.62 6.21
C ARG A 193 1.85 -0.11 6.18
N ILE A 194 2.37 0.46 7.25
CA ILE A 194 2.70 1.88 7.36
C ILE A 194 4.20 2.03 7.37
N LEU A 195 4.71 2.87 6.46
CA LEU A 195 6.13 3.19 6.36
C LEU A 195 6.38 4.59 6.93
N PHE A 196 7.52 4.74 7.56
CA PHE A 196 8.06 6.04 7.96
C PHE A 196 9.40 6.24 7.26
N ASP A 197 9.56 7.38 6.58
CA ASP A 197 10.80 7.78 5.89
C ASP A 197 11.38 6.71 4.95
N GLY A 198 10.67 6.44 3.86
CA GLY A 198 11.10 5.49 2.82
C GLY A 198 10.15 5.49 1.63
N VAL A 199 10.34 4.55 0.73
CA VAL A 199 9.45 4.33 -0.42
C VAL A 199 8.76 2.98 -0.29
N PRO A 200 7.49 2.84 -0.70
CA PRO A 200 6.71 1.63 -0.44
C PRO A 200 7.05 0.45 -1.36
N THR A 201 7.74 0.67 -2.48
CA THR A 201 8.13 -0.39 -3.42
C THR A 201 9.18 -1.30 -2.82
N GLY A 202 9.00 -2.59 -3.03
CA GLY A 202 9.83 -3.62 -2.43
C GLY A 202 9.38 -4.03 -1.03
N VAL A 203 9.61 -5.29 -0.70
CA VAL A 203 9.30 -5.88 0.60
C VAL A 203 10.46 -6.74 1.10
N ALA A 204 10.77 -6.62 2.38
CA ALA A 204 11.66 -7.55 3.06
C ALA A 204 10.82 -8.72 3.58
N VAL A 205 11.12 -9.94 3.09
CA VAL A 205 10.41 -11.15 3.53
C VAL A 205 10.92 -11.54 4.92
N ASN A 206 10.12 -11.26 5.94
CA ASN A 206 10.44 -11.58 7.34
C ASN A 206 9.15 -11.90 8.11
N GLN A 207 9.27 -12.29 9.39
CA GLN A 207 8.13 -12.67 10.22
C GLN A 207 7.17 -11.52 10.53
N ALA A 208 7.63 -10.28 10.51
CA ALA A 208 6.81 -9.09 10.78
C ALA A 208 6.16 -8.51 9.50
N MET A 209 6.36 -9.15 8.33
CA MET A 209 5.82 -8.65 7.08
C MET A 209 4.30 -8.80 7.02
N GLN A 210 3.62 -7.69 6.80
CA GLN A 210 2.21 -7.65 6.45
C GLN A 210 2.06 -7.10 5.02
N HIS A 211 1.70 -7.97 4.08
CA HIS A 211 1.33 -7.60 2.72
C HIS A 211 -0.13 -7.97 2.50
N GLY A 212 -0.99 -7.04 2.73
CA GLY A 212 -2.43 -7.09 2.71
C GLY A 212 -2.95 -5.74 3.17
N GLY A 213 -4.22 -5.62 3.50
CA GLY A 213 -4.80 -4.38 4.00
C GLY A 213 -6.31 -4.47 4.14
N PRO A 214 -6.96 -3.44 4.69
CA PRO A 214 -8.40 -3.38 4.77
C PRO A 214 -9.05 -3.42 3.38
N PHE A 215 -10.28 -3.91 3.30
CA PHE A 215 -11.05 -3.88 2.05
C PHE A 215 -11.11 -2.44 1.49
N PRO A 216 -10.92 -2.23 0.18
CA PRO A 216 -10.80 -3.19 -0.92
C PRO A 216 -9.37 -3.62 -1.27
N ALA A 217 -8.33 -3.28 -0.49
CA ALA A 217 -6.98 -3.71 -0.81
C ALA A 217 -6.82 -5.24 -0.74
N SER A 218 -7.49 -5.88 0.23
CA SER A 218 -7.61 -7.34 0.27
C SER A 218 -9.00 -7.77 0.74
N THR A 219 -9.35 -9.03 0.50
CA THR A 219 -10.62 -9.61 0.95
C THR A 219 -10.64 -9.94 2.44
N ASP A 220 -9.46 -10.14 3.04
CA ASP A 220 -9.32 -10.42 4.48
C ASP A 220 -8.01 -9.84 5.01
N SER A 221 -8.12 -8.76 5.78
CA SER A 221 -7.00 -8.03 6.35
C SER A 221 -6.24 -8.76 7.46
N ARG A 222 -6.74 -9.90 7.94
CA ARG A 222 -6.10 -10.71 8.99
C ARG A 222 -4.93 -11.52 8.45
N PHE A 223 -4.81 -11.66 7.12
CA PHE A 223 -3.82 -12.51 6.48
C PHE A 223 -2.88 -11.69 5.60
N THR A 224 -1.62 -12.10 5.59
CA THR A 224 -0.60 -11.57 4.69
C THR A 224 -0.43 -12.46 3.46
N SER A 225 -0.07 -11.88 2.30
CA SER A 225 0.30 -12.65 1.10
C SER A 225 1.79 -12.97 1.02
N VAL A 226 2.61 -12.32 1.84
CA VAL A 226 4.07 -12.43 1.84
C VAL A 226 4.56 -12.61 3.26
N GLY A 227 5.66 -13.37 3.43
CA GLY A 227 6.25 -13.68 4.72
C GLY A 227 5.84 -15.06 5.24
N SER A 228 6.42 -15.49 6.36
CA SER A 228 6.17 -16.81 6.97
C SER A 228 4.70 -17.03 7.33
N ASP A 229 4.04 -15.96 7.77
CA ASP A 229 2.64 -16.02 8.21
C ASP A 229 1.62 -16.16 7.07
N ALA A 230 2.07 -16.06 5.81
CA ALA A 230 1.24 -16.35 4.64
C ALA A 230 0.67 -17.79 4.66
N ILE A 231 1.34 -18.71 5.33
CA ILE A 231 0.87 -20.10 5.50
C ILE A 231 -0.49 -20.18 6.21
N TYR A 232 -0.84 -19.22 7.10
CA TYR A 232 -2.10 -19.23 7.83
C TYR A 232 -3.33 -19.19 6.92
N ARG A 233 -3.21 -18.75 5.68
CA ARG A 233 -4.27 -18.82 4.67
C ARG A 233 -4.70 -20.26 4.34
N TRP A 234 -3.81 -21.22 4.55
CA TRP A 234 -3.94 -22.62 4.17
C TRP A 234 -4.16 -23.53 5.37
N LEU A 235 -4.16 -22.98 6.58
CA LEU A 235 -4.30 -23.73 7.81
C LEU A 235 -5.69 -23.54 8.40
N ARG A 236 -6.15 -24.55 9.11
CA ARG A 236 -7.30 -24.47 10.00
C ARG A 236 -6.94 -25.01 11.38
N PRO A 237 -7.49 -24.43 12.45
CA PRO A 237 -7.28 -24.99 13.79
C PRO A 237 -7.97 -26.37 13.90
N LEU A 238 -7.35 -27.25 14.67
CA LEU A 238 -7.91 -28.53 15.09
C LEU A 238 -7.63 -28.70 16.58
N SER A 239 -8.64 -29.12 17.34
CA SER A 239 -8.53 -29.39 18.76
C SER A 239 -8.65 -30.87 19.01
N PHE A 240 -7.82 -31.40 19.91
CA PHE A 240 -7.93 -32.76 20.45
C PHE A 240 -8.41 -32.66 21.90
N GLN A 241 -9.49 -33.33 22.25
CA GLN A 241 -10.00 -33.42 23.61
C GLN A 241 -9.97 -34.86 24.07
N ASP A 242 -9.46 -35.14 25.29
CA ASP A 242 -9.37 -36.45 25.92
C ASP A 242 -8.65 -37.50 25.03
N CYS A 243 -7.78 -37.04 24.13
CA CYS A 243 -7.05 -37.92 23.22
C CYS A 243 -5.93 -38.64 23.96
N PRO A 244 -5.84 -39.97 23.87
CA PRO A 244 -4.68 -40.69 24.39
C PRO A 244 -3.38 -40.19 23.82
N ASN A 245 -2.35 -39.99 24.67
CA ASN A 245 -1.08 -39.38 24.27
C ASN A 245 -0.45 -40.05 23.04
N ALA A 246 -0.51 -41.40 22.98
CA ALA A 246 0.04 -42.17 21.86
C ALA A 246 -0.69 -41.96 20.51
N LEU A 247 -1.89 -41.38 20.52
CA LEU A 247 -2.66 -41.07 19.30
C LEU A 247 -2.53 -39.59 18.88
N LEU A 248 -1.92 -38.75 19.72
CA LEU A 248 -1.62 -37.37 19.34
C LEU A 248 -0.53 -37.31 18.26
N PRO A 249 -0.57 -36.32 17.36
CA PRO A 249 0.59 -36.00 16.54
C PRO A 249 1.85 -35.81 17.42
N GLU A 250 3.00 -36.28 16.97
CA GLU A 250 4.27 -36.25 17.73
C GLU A 250 4.58 -34.89 18.34
N ALA A 251 4.29 -33.81 17.59
CA ALA A 251 4.48 -32.43 18.04
C ALA A 251 3.63 -32.04 19.26
N LEU A 252 2.56 -32.78 19.56
CA LEU A 252 1.63 -32.55 20.67
C LEU A 252 1.77 -33.57 21.80
N GLN A 253 2.55 -34.64 21.62
CA GLN A 253 2.78 -35.63 22.64
C GLN A 253 3.51 -35.06 23.86
N ASN A 254 3.26 -35.63 25.03
CA ASN A 254 3.83 -35.13 26.29
C ASN A 254 5.35 -35.14 26.28
N GLU A 255 5.97 -36.09 25.61
CA GLU A 255 7.43 -36.25 25.49
C GLU A 255 8.11 -35.13 24.72
N ASN A 256 7.37 -34.38 23.89
CA ASN A 256 7.89 -33.29 23.05
C ASN A 256 9.16 -33.71 22.26
N PRO A 257 9.09 -34.72 21.42
CA PRO A 257 10.30 -35.31 20.78
C PRO A 257 11.06 -34.33 19.87
N PHE A 258 10.40 -33.24 19.43
CA PHE A 258 11.01 -32.17 18.61
C PHE A 258 11.50 -30.97 19.43
N GLU A 259 11.41 -31.03 20.77
CA GLU A 259 11.81 -29.93 21.68
C GLU A 259 11.14 -28.58 21.32
N LEU A 260 9.91 -28.61 20.79
CA LEU A 260 9.19 -27.44 20.34
C LEU A 260 8.81 -26.55 21.53
N GLN A 261 8.91 -25.23 21.33
CA GLN A 261 8.31 -24.26 22.23
C GLN A 261 6.78 -24.36 22.13
N ARG A 262 6.12 -24.77 23.20
CA ARG A 262 4.68 -24.99 23.28
C ARG A 262 4.07 -24.16 24.40
N ARG A 263 2.82 -23.76 24.23
CA ARG A 263 2.07 -23.14 25.32
C ARG A 263 1.33 -24.19 26.12
N VAL A 264 1.74 -24.41 27.35
CA VAL A 264 1.12 -25.35 28.30
C VAL A 264 0.53 -24.54 29.45
N ASN A 265 -0.79 -24.64 29.66
CA ASN A 265 -1.51 -23.89 30.69
C ASN A 265 -1.19 -22.38 30.68
N GLY A 266 -1.02 -21.81 29.47
CA GLY A 266 -0.70 -20.38 29.29
C GLY A 266 0.81 -20.03 29.34
N VAL A 267 1.67 -20.95 29.74
CA VAL A 267 3.12 -20.74 29.86
C VAL A 267 3.85 -21.35 28.67
N MET A 268 4.78 -20.60 28.07
CA MET A 268 5.66 -21.11 27.00
C MET A 268 6.75 -21.99 27.60
N THR A 269 6.87 -23.23 27.10
CA THR A 269 7.87 -24.19 27.57
C THR A 269 8.21 -25.19 26.45
N ASN A 270 9.43 -25.73 26.51
CA ASN A 270 9.85 -26.86 25.68
C ASN A 270 10.00 -28.17 26.48
N THR A 271 9.65 -28.16 27.77
CA THR A 271 9.78 -29.34 28.62
C THR A 271 8.77 -30.44 28.29
N ARG A 272 9.07 -31.66 28.70
CA ARG A 272 8.11 -32.77 28.73
C ARG A 272 7.02 -32.49 29.77
N LEU A 273 5.83 -33.02 29.55
CA LEU A 273 4.71 -32.90 30.47
C LEU A 273 4.63 -34.15 31.36
#